data_7f28f86e1354ad6366b82ed424d9058c
#
_entry.id   7f28f86e1354ad6366b82ed424d9058c
#
_cell.length_a   1.000
_cell.length_b   1.000
_cell.length_c   1.000
_cell.angle_alpha   90.00
_cell.angle_beta   90.00
_cell.angle_gamma   90.00
#
_symmetry.space_group_name_H-M   'P 1'
#
loop_
_entity.id
_entity.type
_entity.pdbx_description
1 polymer ?
#
loop_
_entity_poly.entity_id
_entity_poly.type
_entity_poly.pdbx_seq_one_letter_code
_entity_poly.pdbx_strand_id
1 'polypeptide(L)'
;DGQSQIVEVKIDTGVWINSVDNPERFSTSGYLGNGVKTVYQAETLAAGSHSITIRCLDSDIESASPEVVRTFTVLSTPFETITANETHVKAVHIRTLRTAVNMVRSYYGLSPATWSEDISAGKTTVKNWPFHITELRKAIEPVITAVNGFDSSSSFDIPPVTWLPIGAGRPKADVMQQIQNLILTL
;
A
#
# COMPACT_ATOMS: atom_id res chain seq x y z
N ASP A 1 -37.63 3.48 7.76
CA ASP A 1 -37.68 2.48 6.68
C ASP A 1 -36.25 2.08 6.36
N GLY A 2 -35.86 0.89 6.85
CA GLY A 2 -34.52 0.36 6.64
C GLY A 2 -34.41 -0.30 5.27
N GLN A 3 -34.29 0.50 4.21
CA GLN A 3 -34.03 -0.02 2.88
C GLN A 3 -32.67 -0.72 2.86
N SER A 4 -32.64 -1.94 2.42
CA SER A 4 -31.39 -2.70 2.24
C SER A 4 -30.70 -2.21 0.96
N GLN A 5 -29.62 -1.47 1.12
CA GLN A 5 -28.79 -1.04 -0.01
C GLN A 5 -27.78 -2.13 -0.34
N ILE A 6 -27.77 -2.53 -1.60
CA ILE A 6 -26.77 -3.47 -2.14
C ILE A 6 -25.61 -2.64 -2.71
N VAL A 7 -24.41 -2.86 -2.21
CA VAL A 7 -23.21 -2.25 -2.77
C VAL A 7 -22.66 -3.15 -3.87
N GLU A 8 -22.43 -2.59 -5.03
CA GLU A 8 -21.80 -3.27 -6.15
C GLU A 8 -20.46 -2.62 -6.50
N VAL A 9 -19.47 -3.47 -6.75
CA VAL A 9 -18.13 -3.08 -7.14
C VAL A 9 -17.73 -3.78 -8.42
N LYS A 10 -17.05 -3.07 -9.29
CA LYS A 10 -16.46 -3.61 -10.51
C LYS A 10 -15.03 -3.12 -10.63
N ILE A 11 -14.09 -4.02 -10.87
CA ILE A 11 -12.69 -3.69 -11.15
C ILE A 11 -12.47 -3.77 -12.66
N ASP A 12 -11.93 -2.71 -13.23
CA ASP A 12 -11.67 -2.55 -14.67
C ASP A 12 -12.92 -2.87 -15.52
N THR A 13 -12.78 -3.75 -16.48
CA THR A 13 -13.86 -4.26 -17.33
C THR A 13 -14.49 -5.55 -16.81
N GLY A 14 -14.19 -5.93 -15.57
CA GLY A 14 -14.69 -7.15 -14.96
C GLY A 14 -16.21 -7.13 -14.72
N VAL A 15 -16.70 -8.17 -14.08
CA VAL A 15 -18.11 -8.29 -13.70
C VAL A 15 -18.42 -7.48 -12.45
N TRP A 16 -19.69 -7.11 -12.28
CA TRP A 16 -20.16 -6.55 -11.03
C TRP A 16 -20.19 -7.62 -9.94
N ILE A 17 -19.64 -7.28 -8.79
CA ILE A 17 -19.63 -8.10 -7.59
C ILE A 17 -20.47 -7.37 -6.55
N ASN A 18 -21.50 -7.99 -6.06
CA ASN A 18 -22.41 -7.37 -5.10
C ASN A 18 -22.22 -7.92 -3.67
N SER A 19 -22.62 -7.11 -2.70
CA SER A 19 -22.45 -7.43 -1.28
C SER A 19 -23.37 -8.51 -0.74
N VAL A 20 -24.42 -8.89 -1.49
CA VAL A 20 -25.38 -9.95 -1.11
C VAL A 20 -24.86 -11.30 -1.54
N ASP A 21 -24.42 -11.43 -2.79
CA ASP A 21 -23.96 -12.72 -3.35
C ASP A 21 -22.53 -13.06 -2.92
N ASN A 22 -21.75 -12.07 -2.51
CA ASN A 22 -20.34 -12.24 -2.10
C ASN A 22 -20.05 -11.59 -0.73
N PRO A 23 -20.79 -11.93 0.32
CA PRO A 23 -20.67 -11.27 1.62
C PRO A 23 -19.27 -11.38 2.24
N GLU A 24 -18.51 -12.41 1.90
CA GLU A 24 -17.14 -12.60 2.38
C GLU A 24 -16.16 -11.56 1.85
N ARG A 25 -16.48 -10.90 0.74
CA ARG A 25 -15.69 -9.83 0.13
C ARG A 25 -16.04 -8.43 0.65
N PHE A 26 -17.13 -8.33 1.39
CA PHE A 26 -17.60 -7.05 1.92
C PHE A 26 -17.65 -7.11 3.43
N SER A 27 -16.97 -6.20 4.07
CA SER A 27 -17.12 -6.00 5.51
C SER A 27 -17.67 -4.61 5.79
N THR A 28 -18.64 -4.54 6.67
CA THR A 28 -19.16 -3.28 7.18
C THR A 28 -18.53 -2.99 8.53
N SER A 29 -17.80 -1.91 8.64
CA SER A 29 -17.26 -1.45 9.91
C SER A 29 -17.86 -0.09 10.25
N GLY A 30 -18.62 -0.04 11.34
CA GLY A 30 -19.03 1.16 12.04
C GLY A 30 -19.74 2.24 11.23
N TYR A 31 -20.46 3.10 11.93
CA TYR A 31 -21.02 4.32 11.36
C TYR A 31 -19.97 5.42 11.41
N LEU A 32 -19.64 6.01 10.25
CA LEU A 32 -18.89 7.25 10.16
C LEU A 32 -19.86 8.38 9.84
N GLY A 33 -20.21 9.17 10.83
CA GLY A 33 -21.19 10.24 10.66
C GLY A 33 -22.55 9.69 10.18
N ASN A 34 -23.01 10.11 9.00
CA ASN A 34 -24.29 9.70 8.42
C ASN A 34 -24.18 8.50 7.46
N GLY A 35 -23.08 7.76 7.45
CA GLY A 35 -22.86 6.69 6.48
C GLY A 35 -22.30 5.41 7.07
N VAL A 36 -22.56 4.29 6.39
CA VAL A 36 -21.94 2.99 6.67
C VAL A 36 -20.69 2.86 5.81
N LYS A 37 -19.55 2.58 6.43
CA LYS A 37 -18.32 2.25 5.72
C LYS A 37 -18.37 0.80 5.28
N THR A 38 -18.31 0.56 3.98
CA THR A 38 -18.13 -0.78 3.42
C THR A 38 -16.72 -0.94 2.92
N VAL A 39 -16.04 -1.98 3.37
CA VAL A 39 -14.71 -2.36 2.89
C VAL A 39 -14.87 -3.52 1.93
N TYR A 40 -14.34 -3.36 0.72
CA TYR A 40 -14.30 -4.41 -0.28
C TYR A 40 -12.90 -5.03 -0.34
N GLN A 41 -12.83 -6.35 -0.23
CA GLN A 41 -11.58 -7.10 -0.39
C GLN A 41 -11.45 -7.55 -1.84
N ALA A 42 -10.60 -6.87 -2.59
CA ALA A 42 -10.28 -7.23 -3.97
C ALA A 42 -9.48 -8.53 -4.05
N GLU A 43 -9.58 -9.20 -5.18
CA GLU A 43 -8.63 -10.26 -5.55
C GLU A 43 -7.24 -9.67 -5.80
N THR A 44 -6.23 -10.55 -5.87
CA THR A 44 -4.88 -10.12 -6.24
C THR A 44 -4.91 -9.56 -7.67
N LEU A 45 -4.63 -8.27 -7.78
CA LEU A 45 -4.55 -7.57 -9.06
C LEU A 45 -3.13 -7.60 -9.61
N ALA A 46 -3.01 -7.63 -10.93
CA ALA A 46 -1.71 -7.45 -11.57
C ALA A 46 -1.16 -6.04 -11.30
N ALA A 47 0.16 -5.88 -11.43
CA ALA A 47 0.73 -4.54 -11.37
C ALA A 47 0.27 -3.70 -12.56
N GLY A 48 -0.07 -2.45 -12.32
CA GLY A 48 -0.53 -1.54 -13.36
C GLY A 48 -1.62 -0.58 -12.87
N SER A 49 -2.15 0.19 -13.79
CA SER A 49 -3.27 1.09 -13.53
C SER A 49 -4.58 0.31 -13.60
N HIS A 50 -5.40 0.48 -12.60
CA HIS A 50 -6.71 -0.14 -12.47
C HIS A 50 -7.78 0.92 -12.21
N SER A 51 -9.02 0.57 -12.50
CA SER A 51 -10.17 1.36 -12.12
C SER A 51 -11.08 0.56 -11.18
N ILE A 52 -11.63 1.23 -10.21
CA ILE A 52 -12.74 0.70 -9.40
C ILE A 52 -13.98 1.53 -9.69
N THR A 53 -15.07 0.85 -10.02
CA THR A 53 -16.40 1.46 -10.20
C THR A 53 -17.29 0.96 -9.09
N ILE A 54 -17.96 1.87 -8.41
CA ILE A 54 -18.85 1.55 -7.29
C ILE A 54 -20.20 2.16 -7.58
N ARG A 55 -21.26 1.41 -7.27
CA ARG A 55 -22.64 1.92 -7.23
C ARG A 55 -23.42 1.23 -6.11
N CYS A 56 -24.53 1.84 -5.72
CA CYS A 56 -25.49 1.22 -4.82
C CYS A 56 -26.76 0.89 -5.61
N LEU A 57 -27.31 -0.29 -5.37
CA LEU A 57 -28.63 -0.68 -5.84
C LEU A 57 -29.62 -0.56 -4.69
N ASP A 58 -30.79 -0.04 -5.00
CA ASP A 58 -31.96 -0.15 -4.14
C ASP A 58 -32.61 -1.50 -4.42
N SER A 59 -32.68 -2.37 -3.41
CA SER A 59 -33.23 -3.73 -3.55
C SER A 59 -34.70 -3.75 -3.94
N ASP A 60 -35.44 -2.69 -3.63
CA ASP A 60 -36.89 -2.66 -3.79
C ASP A 60 -37.34 -2.18 -5.18
N ILE A 61 -36.53 -1.34 -5.83
CA ILE A 61 -36.88 -0.73 -7.11
C ILE A 61 -35.89 -1.01 -8.25
N GLU A 62 -34.89 -1.86 -7.99
CA GLU A 62 -33.81 -2.19 -8.95
C GLU A 62 -33.12 -0.95 -9.57
N SER A 63 -33.18 0.18 -8.87
CA SER A 63 -32.58 1.43 -9.33
C SER A 63 -31.15 1.54 -8.84
N ALA A 64 -30.24 1.83 -9.75
CA ALA A 64 -28.83 2.04 -9.40
C ALA A 64 -28.55 3.53 -9.13
N SER A 65 -27.73 3.81 -8.13
CA SER A 65 -27.14 5.13 -7.95
C SER A 65 -26.21 5.48 -9.13
N PRO A 66 -25.87 6.75 -9.33
CA PRO A 66 -24.79 7.11 -10.23
C PRO A 66 -23.50 6.35 -9.90
N GLU A 67 -22.79 5.91 -10.94
CA GLU A 67 -21.52 5.21 -10.79
C GLU A 67 -20.42 6.18 -10.32
N VAL A 68 -19.64 5.77 -9.34
CA VAL A 68 -18.45 6.47 -8.92
C VAL A 68 -17.23 5.69 -9.38
N VAL A 69 -16.45 6.31 -10.26
CA VAL A 69 -15.21 5.69 -10.79
C VAL A 69 -14.00 6.32 -10.11
N ARG A 70 -13.06 5.48 -9.70
CA ARG A 70 -11.74 5.88 -9.19
C ARG A 70 -10.67 5.05 -9.87
N THR A 71 -9.58 5.68 -10.22
CA THR A 71 -8.38 5.00 -10.73
C THR A 71 -7.37 4.85 -9.61
N PHE A 72 -6.66 3.74 -9.61
CA PHE A 72 -5.56 3.46 -8.70
C PHE A 72 -4.48 2.66 -9.41
N THR A 73 -3.30 2.59 -8.84
CA THR A 73 -2.19 1.84 -9.41
C THR A 73 -1.76 0.76 -8.44
N VAL A 74 -1.78 -0.48 -8.91
CA VAL A 74 -1.12 -1.59 -8.21
C VAL A 74 0.35 -1.54 -8.58
N LEU A 75 1.19 -1.27 -7.60
CA LEU A 75 2.62 -1.21 -7.81
C LEU A 75 3.17 -2.61 -8.03
N SER A 76 3.96 -2.79 -9.10
CA SER A 76 4.80 -3.98 -9.17
C SER A 76 5.78 -3.93 -8.01
N THR A 77 5.95 -5.04 -7.30
CA THR A 77 7.02 -5.13 -6.32
C THR A 77 8.36 -5.08 -7.09
N PRO A 78 9.08 -3.95 -7.07
CA PRO A 78 10.29 -3.80 -7.86
C PRO A 78 11.50 -4.54 -7.25
N PHE A 79 11.25 -5.36 -6.24
CA PHE A 79 12.30 -5.99 -5.46
C PHE A 79 12.09 -7.49 -5.32
N GLU A 80 13.19 -8.21 -5.34
CA GLU A 80 13.24 -9.62 -4.95
C GLU A 80 12.82 -9.75 -3.47
N THR A 81 12.12 -10.82 -3.14
CA THR A 81 11.76 -11.11 -1.75
C THR A 81 13.03 -11.23 -0.91
N ILE A 82 13.10 -10.45 0.14
CA ILE A 82 14.20 -10.49 1.11
C ILE A 82 13.73 -11.34 2.28
N THR A 83 14.35 -12.51 2.46
CA THR A 83 14.05 -13.43 3.56
C THR A 83 15.10 -13.28 4.66
N ALA A 84 14.65 -13.08 5.89
CA ALA A 84 15.53 -13.01 7.05
C ALA A 84 16.43 -14.27 7.14
N ASN A 85 17.70 -14.05 7.44
CA ASN A 85 18.76 -15.08 7.56
C ASN A 85 19.10 -15.87 6.29
N GLU A 86 18.42 -15.66 5.18
CA GLU A 86 18.63 -16.37 3.91
C GLU A 86 19.21 -15.46 2.82
N THR A 87 18.72 -14.23 2.75
CA THR A 87 19.09 -13.30 1.69
C THR A 87 20.36 -12.54 1.99
N HIS A 88 21.37 -12.66 1.12
CA HIS A 88 22.53 -11.78 1.15
C HIS A 88 22.16 -10.39 0.60
N VAL A 89 22.21 -9.39 1.47
CA VAL A 89 21.87 -8.01 1.09
C VAL A 89 22.88 -7.44 0.10
N LYS A 90 22.40 -6.96 -1.04
CA LYS A 90 23.18 -6.42 -2.16
C LYS A 90 22.79 -4.95 -2.42
N ALA A 91 23.61 -4.25 -3.19
CA ALA A 91 23.34 -2.88 -3.64
C ALA A 91 22.00 -2.78 -4.42
N VAL A 92 21.64 -3.81 -5.19
CA VAL A 92 20.35 -3.84 -5.91
C VAL A 92 19.16 -3.74 -4.96
N HIS A 93 19.21 -4.37 -3.79
CA HIS A 93 18.11 -4.32 -2.81
C HIS A 93 17.89 -2.89 -2.30
N ILE A 94 18.95 -2.12 -2.04
CA ILE A 94 18.81 -0.70 -1.65
C ILE A 94 18.20 0.11 -2.79
N ARG A 95 18.67 -0.07 -4.03
CA ARG A 95 18.14 0.67 -5.18
C ARG A 95 16.67 0.41 -5.39
N THR A 96 16.26 -0.85 -5.37
CA THR A 96 14.86 -1.22 -5.58
C THR A 96 13.97 -0.72 -4.45
N LEU A 97 14.42 -0.76 -3.19
CA LEU A 97 13.71 -0.15 -2.08
C LEU A 97 13.59 1.38 -2.21
N ARG A 98 14.65 2.08 -2.66
CA ARG A 98 14.59 3.52 -2.95
C ARG A 98 13.57 3.85 -4.03
N THR A 99 13.53 3.04 -5.09
CA THR A 99 12.53 3.17 -6.15
C THR A 99 11.12 2.98 -5.59
N ALA A 100 10.90 1.91 -4.83
CA ALA A 100 9.60 1.62 -4.23
C ALA A 100 9.14 2.72 -3.25
N VAL A 101 10.04 3.22 -2.39
CA VAL A 101 9.74 4.35 -1.51
C VAL A 101 9.31 5.57 -2.31
N ASN A 102 10.02 5.91 -3.39
CA ASN A 102 9.65 7.06 -4.21
C ASN A 102 8.32 6.86 -4.97
N MET A 103 8.00 5.64 -5.38
CA MET A 103 6.70 5.32 -5.97
C MET A 103 5.57 5.54 -4.97
N VAL A 104 5.70 5.03 -3.74
CA VAL A 104 4.69 5.21 -2.69
C VAL A 104 4.60 6.69 -2.30
N ARG A 105 5.72 7.41 -2.16
CA ARG A 105 5.72 8.86 -1.91
C ARG A 105 4.94 9.62 -2.98
N SER A 106 5.19 9.32 -4.26
CA SER A 106 4.48 9.94 -5.38
C SER A 106 2.97 9.66 -5.33
N TYR A 107 2.59 8.44 -4.97
CA TYR A 107 1.18 8.06 -4.82
C TYR A 107 0.46 8.91 -3.77
N TYR A 108 1.12 9.21 -2.65
CA TYR A 108 0.59 10.08 -1.59
C TYR A 108 0.89 11.58 -1.82
N GLY A 109 1.25 11.99 -3.03
CA GLY A 109 1.49 13.39 -3.39
C GLY A 109 2.74 14.00 -2.77
N LEU A 110 3.64 13.20 -2.24
CA LEU A 110 4.90 13.65 -1.65
C LEU A 110 5.99 13.74 -2.73
N SER A 111 6.85 14.74 -2.62
CA SER A 111 8.02 14.84 -3.49
C SER A 111 8.93 13.62 -3.33
N PRO A 112 9.61 13.17 -4.41
CA PRO A 112 10.59 12.10 -4.31
C PRO A 112 11.66 12.42 -3.26
N ALA A 113 12.08 11.40 -2.53
CA ALA A 113 13.20 11.53 -1.59
C ALA A 113 14.52 11.71 -2.34
N THR A 114 15.36 12.59 -1.84
CA THR A 114 16.74 12.75 -2.29
C THR A 114 17.66 11.80 -1.53
N TRP A 115 18.56 11.17 -2.25
CA TRP A 115 19.52 10.21 -1.69
C TRP A 115 20.91 10.82 -1.72
N SER A 116 21.61 10.82 -0.59
CA SER A 116 22.92 11.49 -0.46
C SER A 116 24.01 10.81 -1.26
N GLU A 117 23.89 9.50 -1.50
CA GLU A 117 24.84 8.74 -2.29
C GLU A 117 24.12 7.98 -3.41
N ASP A 118 24.69 8.03 -4.62
CA ASP A 118 24.26 7.21 -5.74
C ASP A 118 24.83 5.79 -5.58
N ILE A 119 23.92 4.82 -5.57
CA ILE A 119 24.24 3.40 -5.63
C ILE A 119 24.08 2.95 -7.08
N SER A 120 25.05 3.31 -7.93
CA SER A 120 25.00 3.02 -9.35
C SER A 120 24.99 1.52 -9.66
N ALA A 121 24.40 1.18 -10.80
CA ALA A 121 24.42 -0.18 -11.33
C ALA A 121 25.88 -0.65 -11.52
N GLY A 122 26.18 -1.89 -11.10
CA GLY A 122 27.53 -2.48 -11.20
C GLY A 122 28.39 -2.29 -9.96
N LYS A 123 28.06 -1.43 -9.02
CA LYS A 123 28.76 -1.42 -7.73
C LYS A 123 28.31 -2.59 -6.88
N THR A 124 29.20 -3.54 -6.68
CA THR A 124 28.97 -4.72 -5.84
C THR A 124 29.17 -4.46 -4.35
N THR A 125 29.84 -3.34 -4.02
CA THR A 125 30.15 -2.98 -2.64
C THR A 125 29.46 -1.68 -2.27
N VAL A 126 28.58 -1.74 -1.32
CA VAL A 126 27.94 -0.57 -0.69
C VAL A 126 28.74 -0.25 0.56
N LYS A 127 29.28 0.96 0.62
CA LYS A 127 29.88 1.49 1.84
C LYS A 127 28.76 2.13 2.68
N ASN A 128 28.96 2.14 3.99
CA ASN A 128 28.04 2.86 4.90
C ASN A 128 26.58 2.38 4.87
N TRP A 129 26.36 1.09 4.94
CA TRP A 129 25.02 0.48 4.99
C TRP A 129 24.07 1.10 6.02
N PRO A 130 24.50 1.38 7.27
CA PRO A 130 23.62 1.99 8.27
C PRO A 130 23.03 3.31 7.80
N PHE A 131 23.79 4.08 7.05
CA PHE A 131 23.36 5.36 6.50
C PHE A 131 22.23 5.19 5.48
N HIS A 132 22.37 4.27 4.53
CA HIS A 132 21.35 4.00 3.52
C HIS A 132 20.04 3.48 4.11
N ILE A 133 20.11 2.64 5.14
CA ILE A 133 18.92 2.19 5.87
C ILE A 133 18.24 3.36 6.59
N THR A 134 19.02 4.22 7.21
CA THR A 134 18.49 5.42 7.88
C THR A 134 17.81 6.35 6.89
N GLU A 135 18.37 6.54 5.71
CA GLU A 135 17.74 7.34 4.65
C GLU A 135 16.41 6.74 4.18
N LEU A 136 16.36 5.42 3.95
CA LEU A 136 15.12 4.73 3.57
C LEU A 136 14.03 4.91 4.64
N ARG A 137 14.36 4.74 5.92
CA ARG A 137 13.42 4.94 7.03
C ARG A 137 12.90 6.37 7.08
N LYS A 138 13.80 7.36 7.03
CA LYS A 138 13.41 8.78 6.99
C LYS A 138 12.56 9.14 5.79
N ALA A 139 12.79 8.51 4.65
CA ALA A 139 12.03 8.76 3.45
C ALA A 139 10.60 8.17 3.51
N ILE A 140 10.39 7.09 4.26
CA ILE A 140 9.08 6.44 4.39
C ILE A 140 8.21 7.04 5.50
N GLU A 141 8.80 7.62 6.54
CA GLU A 141 8.07 8.24 7.66
C GLU A 141 7.00 9.27 7.24
N PRO A 142 7.25 10.19 6.29
CA PRO A 142 6.21 11.11 5.81
C PRO A 142 5.06 10.39 5.10
N VAL A 143 5.29 9.23 4.50
CA VAL A 143 4.22 8.41 3.89
C VAL A 143 3.32 7.86 4.96
N ILE A 144 3.88 7.27 6.04
CA ILE A 144 3.12 6.77 7.18
C ILE A 144 2.25 7.90 7.76
N THR A 145 2.83 9.09 7.92
CA THR A 145 2.10 10.26 8.40
C THR A 145 0.96 10.66 7.45
N ALA A 146 1.20 10.60 6.14
CA ALA A 146 0.17 10.91 5.14
C ALA A 146 -0.97 9.90 5.17
N VAL A 147 -0.66 8.60 5.28
CA VAL A 147 -1.67 7.53 5.42
C VAL A 147 -2.51 7.74 6.66
N ASN A 148 -1.87 7.91 7.82
CA ASN A 148 -2.56 8.08 9.11
C ASN A 148 -3.31 9.41 9.21
N GLY A 149 -2.90 10.42 8.45
CA GLY A 149 -3.59 11.72 8.39
C GLY A 149 -4.76 11.77 7.41
N PHE A 150 -4.88 10.78 6.52
CA PHE A 150 -5.92 10.77 5.49
C PHE A 150 -7.32 10.53 6.07
N ASP A 151 -7.41 9.81 7.16
CA ASP A 151 -8.66 9.59 7.90
C ASP A 151 -8.35 9.24 9.36
N SER A 152 -8.44 10.22 10.23
CA SER A 152 -8.19 10.05 11.68
C SER A 152 -9.19 9.13 12.39
N SER A 153 -10.19 8.60 11.68
CA SER A 153 -11.21 7.69 12.19
C SER A 153 -11.09 6.28 11.62
N SER A 154 -10.09 6.01 10.76
CA SER A 154 -10.03 4.76 10.02
C SER A 154 -9.26 3.66 10.75
N SER A 155 -9.79 2.43 10.63
CA SER A 155 -9.10 1.19 11.02
C SER A 155 -7.87 0.86 10.14
N PHE A 156 -7.45 1.79 9.28
CA PHE A 156 -6.29 1.68 8.40
C PHE A 156 -5.05 2.40 8.91
N ASP A 157 -5.09 2.93 10.13
CA ASP A 157 -3.91 3.54 10.73
C ASP A 157 -2.76 2.52 10.79
N ILE A 158 -1.64 2.90 10.19
CA ILE A 158 -0.42 2.13 10.33
C ILE A 158 0.07 2.33 11.76
N PRO A 159 0.20 1.25 12.55
CA PRO A 159 0.67 1.37 13.91
C PRO A 159 2.08 1.96 13.94
N PRO A 160 2.48 2.61 15.04
CA PRO A 160 3.83 3.13 15.19
C PRO A 160 4.88 2.05 14.87
N VAL A 161 5.76 2.36 13.93
CA VAL A 161 6.79 1.40 13.49
C VAL A 161 7.92 1.37 14.49
N THR A 162 8.10 0.23 15.15
CA THR A 162 9.30 -0.02 15.95
C THR A 162 10.41 -0.57 15.05
N TRP A 163 11.36 0.29 14.72
CA TRP A 163 12.45 -0.09 13.84
C TRP A 163 13.43 -1.06 14.51
N LEU A 164 13.78 -2.12 13.79
CA LEU A 164 14.85 -3.02 14.20
C LEU A 164 16.19 -2.27 14.28
N PRO A 165 17.07 -2.59 15.24
CA PRO A 165 18.36 -1.92 15.37
C PRO A 165 19.23 -2.15 14.13
N ILE A 166 19.84 -1.08 13.63
CA ILE A 166 20.84 -1.15 12.56
C ILE A 166 22.18 -1.44 13.19
N GLY A 167 22.69 -2.66 13.01
CA GLY A 167 24.01 -3.04 13.49
C GLY A 167 25.14 -2.35 12.72
N ALA A 168 26.37 -2.40 13.24
CA ALA A 168 27.55 -2.00 12.51
C ALA A 168 27.83 -3.01 11.37
N GLY A 169 28.20 -2.52 10.19
CA GLY A 169 28.53 -3.34 9.02
C GLY A 169 27.36 -3.55 8.06
N ARG A 170 27.27 -4.74 7.45
CA ARG A 170 26.19 -5.05 6.51
C ARG A 170 24.86 -5.18 7.25
N PRO A 171 23.76 -4.62 6.72
CA PRO A 171 22.47 -4.79 7.33
C PRO A 171 22.07 -6.25 7.28
N LYS A 172 21.42 -6.70 8.32
CA LYS A 172 20.76 -7.99 8.32
C LYS A 172 19.58 -7.96 7.36
N ALA A 173 19.25 -9.09 6.78
CA ALA A 173 18.10 -9.23 5.89
C ALA A 173 16.78 -8.89 6.57
N ASP A 174 16.64 -9.13 7.87
CA ASP A 174 15.46 -8.79 8.68
C ASP A 174 15.17 -7.27 8.70
N VAL A 175 16.22 -6.44 8.78
CA VAL A 175 16.08 -4.97 8.74
C VAL A 175 15.57 -4.50 7.38
N MET A 176 16.05 -5.12 6.30
CA MET A 176 15.61 -4.82 4.95
C MET A 176 14.18 -5.32 4.70
N GLN A 177 13.89 -6.52 5.18
CA GLN A 177 12.56 -7.13 5.10
C GLN A 177 11.50 -6.28 5.83
N GLN A 178 11.86 -5.70 6.98
CA GLN A 178 10.96 -4.81 7.69
C GLN A 178 10.54 -3.61 6.83
N ILE A 179 11.49 -2.97 6.12
CA ILE A 179 11.20 -1.87 5.21
C ILE A 179 10.36 -2.34 4.03
N GLN A 180 10.70 -3.49 3.47
CA GLN A 180 9.95 -4.11 2.37
C GLN A 180 8.49 -4.38 2.75
N ASN A 181 8.28 -5.04 3.89
CA ASN A 181 6.94 -5.37 4.37
C ASN A 181 6.12 -4.11 4.62
N LEU A 182 6.74 -3.07 5.19
CA LEU A 182 6.05 -1.79 5.38
C LEU A 182 5.63 -1.16 4.06
N ILE A 183 6.49 -1.15 3.04
CA ILE A 183 6.15 -0.65 1.70
C ILE A 183 4.98 -1.42 1.09
N LEU A 184 4.89 -2.73 1.33
CA LEU A 184 3.81 -3.58 0.84
C LEU A 184 2.47 -3.37 1.58
N THR A 185 2.49 -2.74 2.75
CA THR A 185 1.29 -2.40 3.52
C THR A 185 0.79 -0.99 3.27
N LEU A 186 1.61 -0.16 2.64
CA LEU A 186 1.29 1.23 2.27
C LEU A 186 0.58 1.31 0.92
#